data_b16cbf2989698c297889f01fe8707bb9
#
_entry.id   b16cbf2989698c297889f01fe8707bb9
#
_cell.length_a   1.000
_cell.length_b   1.000
_cell.length_c   1.000
_cell.angle_alpha   90.00
_cell.angle_beta   90.00
_cell.angle_gamma   90.00
#
_symmetry.space_group_name_H-M   'P 1'
#
loop_
_entity.id
_entity.type
_entity.pdbx_description
1 polymer ?
#
loop_
_entity_poly.entity_id
_entity_poly.type
_entity_poly.pdbx_seq_one_letter_code
_entity_poly.pdbx_strand_id
1 'polypeptide(L)'
;MSVQKFNIEQALKGQPVVLRNGSCAIIAYNAHKHDIINSSSDRREPLVGFLFNPNTNTIDFDYTYFWGLDGSFGSVDPGEDIIGMYEMQQRDILEYAFQNNVPLKAYQEKFGYSSVKPVAKTRDGEYLFITEDNPNTFVTLEPLEDYKFELV
;
A
#
# COMPACT_ATOMS: atom_id res chain seq x y z
N MET A 1 10.76 -1.25 -12.35
CA MET A 1 10.07 -0.94 -11.08
C MET A 1 10.78 0.23 -10.43
N SER A 2 10.09 1.32 -10.27
CA SER A 2 10.64 2.44 -9.50
C SER A 2 10.39 2.18 -8.02
N VAL A 3 11.42 2.41 -7.19
CA VAL A 3 11.35 2.17 -5.75
C VAL A 3 11.48 3.51 -5.06
N GLN A 4 10.43 3.91 -4.36
CA GLN A 4 10.47 5.10 -3.53
C GLN A 4 11.24 4.81 -2.24
N LYS A 5 11.80 5.85 -1.64
CA LYS A 5 12.49 5.72 -0.35
C LYS A 5 11.55 5.13 0.71
N PHE A 6 12.09 4.23 1.53
CA PHE A 6 11.34 3.63 2.64
C PHE A 6 10.78 4.71 3.57
N ASN A 7 9.48 4.62 3.84
CA ASN A 7 8.76 5.52 4.73
C ASN A 7 7.91 4.67 5.69
N ILE A 8 8.31 4.65 6.95
CA ILE A 8 7.68 3.83 7.99
C ILE A 8 6.21 4.18 8.21
N GLU A 9 5.84 5.45 8.13
CA GLU A 9 4.45 5.88 8.34
C GLU A 9 3.54 5.36 7.22
N GLN A 10 3.99 5.43 5.98
CA GLN A 10 3.24 4.89 4.84
C GLN A 10 3.15 3.37 4.91
N ALA A 11 4.25 2.71 5.30
CA ALA A 11 4.26 1.26 5.46
C ALA A 11 3.26 0.81 6.52
N LEU A 12 3.19 1.51 7.65
CA LEU A 12 2.23 1.20 8.72
C LEU A 12 0.78 1.50 8.35
N LYS A 13 0.54 2.31 7.33
CA LYS A 13 -0.80 2.54 6.75
C LYS A 13 -1.22 1.46 5.75
N GLY A 14 -0.34 0.51 5.46
CA GLY A 14 -0.65 -0.61 4.57
C GLY A 14 0.00 -0.56 3.19
N GLN A 15 0.81 0.46 2.89
CA GLN A 15 1.55 0.47 1.64
C GLN A 15 2.63 -0.60 1.67
N PRO A 16 2.69 -1.51 0.68
CA PRO A 16 3.73 -2.53 0.65
C PRO A 16 5.13 -1.96 0.54
N VAL A 17 6.09 -2.71 1.05
CA VAL A 17 7.52 -2.41 0.92
C VAL A 17 8.18 -3.40 -0.01
N VAL A 18 9.34 -3.02 -0.58
CA VAL A 18 10.14 -3.88 -1.45
C VAL A 18 11.36 -4.33 -0.67
N LEU A 19 11.65 -5.62 -0.72
CA LEU A 19 12.84 -6.21 -0.13
C LEU A 19 13.96 -6.27 -1.17
N ARG A 20 15.19 -6.35 -0.70
CA ARG A 20 16.39 -6.38 -1.58
C ARG A 20 16.36 -7.55 -2.56
N ASN A 21 15.77 -8.68 -2.19
CA ASN A 21 15.61 -9.85 -3.07
C ASN A 21 14.50 -9.71 -4.12
N GLY A 22 13.81 -8.58 -4.17
CA GLY A 22 12.71 -8.32 -5.11
C GLY A 22 11.33 -8.71 -4.59
N SER A 23 11.22 -9.37 -3.44
CA SER A 23 9.94 -9.69 -2.82
C SER A 23 9.30 -8.44 -2.23
N CYS A 24 7.99 -8.48 -2.01
CA CYS A 24 7.26 -7.43 -1.33
C CYS A 24 6.78 -7.92 0.04
N ALA A 25 6.54 -6.98 0.95
CA ALA A 25 6.02 -7.27 2.28
C ALA A 25 5.03 -6.20 2.73
N ILE A 26 4.17 -6.56 3.67
CA ILE A 26 3.29 -5.63 4.38
C ILE A 26 3.77 -5.54 5.82
N ILE A 27 3.90 -4.32 6.33
CA ILE A 27 4.22 -4.08 7.73
C ILE A 27 2.92 -3.98 8.51
N ALA A 28 2.69 -4.94 9.41
CA ALA A 28 1.43 -5.01 10.15
C ALA A 28 1.40 -4.05 11.33
N TYR A 29 2.49 -3.93 12.07
CA TYR A 29 2.57 -3.01 13.21
C TYR A 29 4.01 -2.73 13.63
N ASN A 30 4.16 -1.67 14.43
CA ASN A 30 5.40 -1.31 15.10
C ASN A 30 5.25 -1.66 16.59
N ALA A 31 5.97 -2.68 17.04
CA ALA A 31 5.87 -3.20 18.39
C ALA A 31 6.27 -2.17 19.46
N HIS A 32 7.15 -1.21 19.13
CA HIS A 32 7.51 -0.13 20.05
C HIS A 32 6.32 0.75 20.48
N LYS A 33 5.27 0.82 19.64
CA LYS A 33 4.08 1.63 19.95
C LYS A 33 3.12 0.94 20.93
N HIS A 34 3.32 -0.33 21.22
CA HIS A 34 2.39 -1.13 22.00
C HIS A 34 2.86 -1.44 23.42
N ASP A 35 4.04 -1.00 23.82
CA ASP A 35 4.65 -1.24 25.13
C ASP A 35 4.69 -2.73 25.57
N ILE A 36 4.67 -3.64 24.60
CA ILE A 36 4.61 -5.08 24.87
C ILE A 36 5.96 -5.77 24.67
N ILE A 37 7.02 -5.02 24.50
CA ILE A 37 8.34 -5.55 24.22
C ILE A 37 9.08 -5.82 25.53
N ASN A 38 9.33 -7.08 25.80
CA ASN A 38 10.03 -7.53 27.00
C ASN A 38 11.44 -8.06 26.74
N SER A 39 11.80 -8.31 25.48
CA SER A 39 13.11 -8.84 25.13
C SER A 39 13.98 -7.81 24.42
N SER A 40 15.29 -7.93 24.60
CA SER A 40 16.25 -7.04 23.94
C SER A 40 16.29 -7.22 22.42
N SER A 41 15.94 -8.41 21.92
CA SER A 41 15.87 -8.68 20.49
C SER A 41 14.72 -7.92 19.82
N ASP A 42 13.56 -7.86 20.45
CA ASP A 42 12.37 -7.19 19.92
C ASP A 42 12.57 -5.67 19.82
N ARG A 43 13.43 -5.11 20.65
CA ARG A 43 13.78 -3.68 20.62
C ARG A 43 14.56 -3.29 19.37
N ARG A 44 15.30 -4.23 18.79
CA ARG A 44 16.12 -3.99 17.60
C ARG A 44 15.31 -4.07 16.33
N GLU A 45 14.28 -4.90 16.31
CA GLU A 45 13.47 -5.21 15.13
C GLU A 45 11.98 -5.10 15.47
N PRO A 46 11.49 -3.87 15.72
CA PRO A 46 10.13 -3.67 16.19
C PRO A 46 9.06 -3.76 15.09
N LEU A 47 9.46 -3.68 13.81
CA LEU A 47 8.51 -3.77 12.72
C LEU A 47 8.18 -5.23 12.44
N VAL A 48 6.91 -5.55 12.50
CA VAL A 48 6.40 -6.92 12.29
C VAL A 48 5.54 -6.95 11.04
N GLY A 49 5.79 -7.92 10.17
CA GLY A 49 5.06 -8.01 8.93
C GLY A 49 5.13 -9.37 8.27
N PHE A 50 4.60 -9.41 7.06
CA PHE A 50 4.42 -10.64 6.29
C PHE A 50 4.79 -10.39 4.84
N LEU A 51 5.21 -11.44 4.14
CA LEU A 51 5.41 -11.36 2.70
C LEU A 51 4.07 -11.11 1.99
N PHE A 52 4.14 -10.35 0.94
CA PHE A 52 3.00 -9.92 0.14
C PHE A 52 3.25 -10.20 -1.33
N ASN A 53 2.28 -10.78 -2.00
CA ASN A 53 2.34 -10.99 -3.45
C ASN A 53 1.45 -9.94 -4.13
N PRO A 54 2.04 -8.93 -4.80
CA PRO A 54 1.25 -7.88 -5.44
C PRO A 54 0.47 -8.37 -6.67
N ASN A 55 0.92 -9.46 -7.30
CA ASN A 55 0.23 -10.01 -8.47
C ASN A 55 -1.11 -10.67 -8.13
N THR A 56 -1.19 -11.27 -6.95
CA THR A 56 -2.40 -11.96 -6.47
C THR A 56 -3.11 -11.20 -5.36
N ASN A 57 -2.52 -10.11 -4.88
CA ASN A 57 -3.00 -9.32 -3.74
C ASN A 57 -3.22 -10.19 -2.49
N THR A 58 -2.27 -11.09 -2.22
CA THR A 58 -2.35 -12.03 -1.11
C THR A 58 -1.18 -11.85 -0.14
N ILE A 59 -1.45 -12.10 1.13
CA ILE A 59 -0.45 -12.09 2.20
C ILE A 59 -0.13 -13.54 2.57
N ASP A 60 1.16 -13.84 2.71
CA ASP A 60 1.62 -15.12 3.24
C ASP A 60 1.75 -15.01 4.75
N PHE A 61 0.83 -15.66 5.48
CA PHE A 61 0.82 -15.69 6.94
C PHE A 61 1.64 -16.83 7.55
N ASP A 62 2.26 -17.69 6.74
CA ASP A 62 3.01 -18.84 7.24
C ASP A 62 4.27 -18.44 8.01
N TYR A 63 4.85 -17.29 7.66
CA TYR A 63 6.06 -16.77 8.29
C TYR A 63 5.88 -15.33 8.70
N THR A 64 6.32 -15.00 9.90
CA THR A 64 6.37 -13.64 10.43
C THR A 64 7.80 -13.10 10.28
N TYR A 65 7.91 -11.90 9.76
CA TYR A 65 9.18 -11.21 9.54
C TYR A 65 9.30 -10.02 10.50
N PHE A 66 10.53 -9.70 10.87
CA PHE A 66 10.85 -8.60 11.76
C PHE A 66 11.92 -7.71 11.15
N TRP A 67 11.72 -6.40 11.19
CA TRP A 67 12.68 -5.42 10.69
C TRP A 67 12.95 -4.35 11.73
N GLY A 68 14.16 -3.77 11.65
CA GLY A 68 14.49 -2.55 12.37
C GLY A 68 13.71 -1.36 11.82
N LEU A 69 13.70 -0.25 12.55
CA LEU A 69 13.02 0.98 12.12
C LEU A 69 13.61 1.56 10.82
N ASP A 70 14.87 1.23 10.53
CA ASP A 70 15.55 1.60 9.28
C ASP A 70 15.29 0.63 8.11
N GLY A 71 14.51 -0.42 8.34
CA GLY A 71 14.23 -1.45 7.36
C GLY A 71 15.22 -2.61 7.33
N SER A 72 16.24 -2.62 8.18
CA SER A 72 17.23 -3.70 8.22
C SER A 72 16.64 -4.99 8.81
N PHE A 73 16.92 -6.11 8.15
CA PHE A 73 16.58 -7.44 8.65
C PHE A 73 17.77 -7.97 9.46
N GLY A 74 17.54 -8.41 10.69
CA GLY A 74 18.58 -8.77 11.63
C GLY A 74 19.33 -10.08 11.36
N SER A 75 19.13 -10.66 10.17
CA SER A 75 19.82 -11.85 9.72
C SER A 75 21.13 -11.52 9.01
N VAL A 76 22.02 -12.51 8.87
CA VAL A 76 23.20 -12.41 8.02
C VAL A 76 22.89 -12.30 6.53
N ASP A 77 21.63 -12.55 6.12
CA ASP A 77 21.19 -12.43 4.74
C ASP A 77 20.58 -11.05 4.49
N PRO A 78 21.28 -10.15 3.76
CA PRO A 78 20.73 -8.83 3.46
C PRO A 78 19.60 -8.86 2.42
N GLY A 79 19.31 -10.00 1.83
CA GLY A 79 18.25 -10.15 0.81
C GLY A 79 16.87 -9.76 1.31
N GLU A 80 16.63 -9.81 2.61
CA GLU A 80 15.35 -9.49 3.23
C GLU A 80 15.28 -8.08 3.81
N ASP A 81 16.34 -7.27 3.65
CA ASP A 81 16.29 -5.85 4.01
C ASP A 81 15.25 -5.10 3.17
N ILE A 82 14.51 -4.19 3.81
CA ILE A 82 13.62 -3.28 3.09
C ILE A 82 14.48 -2.23 2.39
N ILE A 83 14.34 -2.14 1.06
CA ILE A 83 15.07 -1.16 0.25
C ILE A 83 14.22 0.05 -0.15
N GLY A 84 12.91 0.00 0.04
CA GLY A 84 12.03 1.11 -0.30
C GLY A 84 10.56 0.73 -0.27
N MET A 85 9.73 1.67 -0.70
CA MET A 85 8.30 1.46 -0.84
C MET A 85 7.96 0.86 -2.21
N TYR A 86 7.02 -0.08 -2.23
CA TYR A 86 6.47 -0.57 -3.48
C TYR A 86 5.56 0.49 -4.10
N GLU A 87 5.86 0.88 -5.33
CA GLU A 87 5.02 1.80 -6.08
C GLU A 87 3.90 1.01 -6.75
N MET A 88 2.70 1.11 -6.20
CA MET A 88 1.54 0.44 -6.78
C MET A 88 1.24 1.04 -8.16
N GLN A 89 0.99 0.18 -9.13
CA GLN A 89 0.49 0.63 -10.42
C GLN A 89 -0.88 1.28 -10.25
N GLN A 90 -1.23 2.22 -11.11
CA GLN A 90 -2.52 2.93 -11.02
C GLN A 90 -3.71 1.97 -11.00
N ARG A 91 -3.61 0.90 -11.78
CA ARG A 91 -4.62 -0.15 -11.81
C ARG A 91 -4.79 -0.82 -10.43
N ASP A 92 -3.68 -1.08 -9.74
CA ASP A 92 -3.69 -1.75 -8.43
C ASP A 92 -4.25 -0.83 -7.35
N ILE A 93 -3.98 0.45 -7.44
CA ILE A 93 -4.55 1.47 -6.54
C ILE A 93 -6.07 1.52 -6.66
N LEU A 94 -6.58 1.52 -7.89
CA LEU A 94 -8.03 1.50 -8.15
C LEU A 94 -8.69 0.24 -7.58
N GLU A 95 -8.09 -0.92 -7.85
CA GLU A 95 -8.62 -2.19 -7.36
C GLU A 95 -8.59 -2.28 -5.84
N TYR A 96 -7.50 -1.85 -5.23
CA TYR A 96 -7.38 -1.78 -3.78
C TYR A 96 -8.47 -0.88 -3.17
N ALA A 97 -8.65 0.32 -3.71
CA ALA A 97 -9.65 1.27 -3.23
C ALA A 97 -11.08 0.72 -3.39
N PHE A 98 -11.34 0.05 -4.51
CA PHE A 98 -12.62 -0.58 -4.76
C PHE A 98 -12.92 -1.71 -3.78
N GLN A 99 -11.98 -2.63 -3.58
CA GLN A 99 -12.15 -3.77 -2.67
C GLN A 99 -12.28 -3.35 -1.20
N ASN A 100 -11.57 -2.31 -0.80
CA ASN A 100 -11.54 -1.86 0.59
C ASN A 100 -12.51 -0.69 0.86
N ASN A 101 -13.25 -0.25 -0.15
CA ASN A 101 -14.23 0.82 -0.03
C ASN A 101 -13.63 2.12 0.53
N VAL A 102 -12.46 2.50 0.04
CA VAL A 102 -11.73 3.69 0.49
C VAL A 102 -11.69 4.76 -0.60
N PRO A 103 -11.68 6.05 -0.22
CA PRO A 103 -11.59 7.15 -1.17
C PRO A 103 -10.18 7.30 -1.75
N LEU A 104 -10.11 7.91 -2.92
CA LEU A 104 -8.89 8.25 -3.62
C LEU A 104 -8.85 9.74 -3.91
N LYS A 105 -7.64 10.29 -4.00
CA LYS A 105 -7.42 11.55 -4.70
C LYS A 105 -7.20 11.24 -6.17
N ALA A 106 -8.02 11.83 -7.03
CA ALA A 106 -7.85 11.78 -8.47
C ALA A 106 -7.30 13.13 -8.94
N TYR A 107 -6.20 13.09 -9.65
CA TYR A 107 -5.58 14.28 -10.23
C TYR A 107 -5.67 14.23 -11.74
N GLN A 108 -6.13 15.33 -12.34
CA GLN A 108 -6.07 15.57 -13.76
C GLN A 108 -5.48 16.95 -13.99
N GLU A 109 -4.55 17.07 -14.92
CA GLU A 109 -3.84 18.31 -15.19
C GLU A 109 -4.80 19.49 -15.45
N LYS A 110 -5.91 19.23 -16.12
CA LYS A 110 -6.89 20.23 -16.52
C LYS A 110 -7.79 20.71 -15.37
N PHE A 111 -8.10 19.83 -14.40
CA PHE A 111 -9.10 20.09 -13.37
C PHE A 111 -8.53 20.04 -11.93
N GLY A 112 -7.25 19.68 -11.77
CA GLY A 112 -6.63 19.55 -10.46
C GLY A 112 -7.07 18.30 -9.71
N TYR A 113 -7.10 18.38 -8.38
CA TYR A 113 -7.45 17.27 -7.50
C TYR A 113 -8.94 17.19 -7.24
N SER A 114 -9.47 16.00 -7.19
CA SER A 114 -10.81 15.71 -6.70
C SER A 114 -10.79 14.45 -5.82
N SER A 115 -11.71 14.39 -4.85
CA SER A 115 -11.89 13.19 -4.04
C SER A 115 -12.96 12.31 -4.69
N VAL A 116 -12.59 11.08 -5.01
CA VAL A 116 -13.48 10.11 -5.66
C VAL A 116 -13.39 8.77 -4.93
N LYS A 117 -14.43 7.98 -5.06
CA LYS A 117 -14.49 6.65 -4.45
C LYS A 117 -15.00 5.66 -5.49
N PRO A 118 -14.22 4.63 -5.85
CA PRO A 118 -14.73 3.59 -6.72
C PRO A 118 -15.72 2.71 -5.96
N VAL A 119 -16.94 2.59 -6.50
CA VAL A 119 -18.04 1.90 -5.79
C VAL A 119 -18.64 0.74 -6.55
N ALA A 120 -18.39 0.65 -7.86
CA ALA A 120 -18.91 -0.42 -8.70
C ALA A 120 -18.04 -0.61 -9.92
N LYS A 121 -18.23 -1.75 -10.61
CA LYS A 121 -17.65 -2.02 -11.92
C LYS A 121 -18.74 -2.37 -12.90
N THR A 122 -18.58 -1.95 -14.16
CA THR A 122 -19.42 -2.39 -15.25
C THR A 122 -19.06 -3.81 -15.68
N ARG A 123 -19.86 -4.42 -16.56
CA ARG A 123 -19.54 -5.72 -17.15
C ARG A 123 -18.20 -5.76 -17.86
N ASP A 124 -17.82 -4.64 -18.47
CA ASP A 124 -16.57 -4.50 -19.22
C ASP A 124 -15.35 -4.22 -18.31
N GLY A 125 -15.56 -4.15 -17.00
CA GLY A 125 -14.50 -3.91 -16.03
C GLY A 125 -14.19 -2.44 -15.79
N GLU A 126 -14.99 -1.52 -16.27
CA GLU A 126 -14.83 -0.09 -16.01
C GLU A 126 -15.29 0.26 -14.60
N TYR A 127 -14.55 1.15 -13.93
CA TYR A 127 -14.92 1.61 -12.60
C TYR A 127 -15.96 2.71 -12.65
N LEU A 128 -16.94 2.62 -11.76
CA LEU A 128 -17.90 3.68 -11.47
C LEU A 128 -17.52 4.33 -10.14
N PHE A 129 -17.52 5.65 -10.13
CA PHE A 129 -17.08 6.44 -8.97
C PHE A 129 -18.25 7.28 -8.44
N ILE A 130 -18.17 7.61 -7.16
CA ILE A 130 -18.93 8.72 -6.57
C ILE A 130 -17.95 9.81 -6.13
N THR A 131 -18.43 11.04 -6.07
CA THR A 131 -17.66 12.18 -5.54
C THR A 131 -18.24 12.60 -4.20
N GLU A 132 -17.47 13.33 -3.39
CA GLU A 132 -17.96 13.87 -2.11
C GLU A 132 -19.12 14.83 -2.32
N ASP A 133 -19.07 15.63 -3.38
CA ASP A 133 -20.09 16.63 -3.70
C ASP A 133 -21.40 16.01 -4.19
N ASN A 134 -21.35 14.79 -4.72
CA ASN A 134 -22.52 14.15 -5.30
C ASN A 134 -22.52 12.62 -5.04
N PRO A 135 -22.76 12.21 -3.78
CA PRO A 135 -22.62 10.79 -3.40
C PRO A 135 -23.72 9.89 -3.95
N ASN A 136 -24.76 10.45 -4.56
CA ASN A 136 -25.88 9.70 -5.11
C ASN A 136 -25.82 9.50 -6.62
N THR A 137 -24.77 10.00 -7.27
CA THR A 137 -24.63 9.89 -8.73
C THR A 137 -23.35 9.16 -9.08
N PHE A 138 -23.46 8.11 -9.88
CA PHE A 138 -22.30 7.43 -10.43
C PHE A 138 -21.72 8.22 -11.60
N VAL A 139 -20.40 8.36 -11.60
CA VAL A 139 -19.67 9.02 -12.68
C VAL A 139 -18.56 8.09 -13.19
N THR A 140 -18.23 8.24 -14.47
CA THR A 140 -17.03 7.62 -15.05
C THR A 140 -15.97 8.70 -15.22
N LEU A 141 -14.70 8.29 -15.08
CA LEU A 141 -13.56 9.16 -15.33
C LEU A 141 -12.94 8.74 -16.66
N GLU A 142 -13.15 9.54 -17.69
CA GLU A 142 -12.71 9.23 -19.06
C GLU A 142 -11.90 10.38 -19.66
N PRO A 143 -10.79 10.08 -20.33
CA PRO A 143 -10.12 8.77 -20.32
C PRO A 143 -9.44 8.51 -18.98
N LEU A 144 -9.53 7.28 -18.49
CA LEU A 144 -8.99 6.91 -17.17
C LEU A 144 -7.48 7.12 -17.08
N GLU A 145 -6.76 6.95 -18.17
CA GLU A 145 -5.32 7.13 -18.31
C GLU A 145 -4.83 8.57 -18.09
N ASP A 146 -5.72 9.56 -18.22
CA ASP A 146 -5.39 10.97 -17.97
C ASP A 146 -5.42 11.32 -16.49
N TYR A 147 -5.85 10.39 -15.64
CA TYR A 147 -5.94 10.60 -14.20
C TYR A 147 -4.81 9.88 -13.48
N LYS A 148 -4.29 10.53 -12.45
CA LYS A 148 -3.42 9.91 -11.44
C LYS A 148 -4.21 9.72 -10.16
N PHE A 149 -4.13 8.53 -9.60
CA PHE A 149 -4.82 8.19 -8.36
C PHE A 149 -3.83 7.99 -7.24
N GLU A 150 -4.17 8.52 -6.08
CA GLU A 150 -3.41 8.35 -4.85
C GLU A 150 -4.34 7.92 -3.73
N LEU A 151 -3.88 7.01 -2.89
CA LEU A 151 -4.60 6.67 -1.66
C LEU A 151 -4.58 7.86 -0.71
N VAL A 152 -5.71 8.10 -0.08
CA VAL A 152 -5.84 9.21 0.88
C VAL A 152 -5.28 8.82 2.23
#